data_6be7c2176960b3e270b26511a3c6868c
#
_entry.id   6be7c2176960b3e270b26511a3c6868c
#
_cell.length_a   1.000
_cell.length_b   1.000
_cell.length_c   1.000
_cell.angle_alpha   90.00
_cell.angle_beta   90.00
_cell.angle_gamma   90.00
#
_symmetry.space_group_name_H-M   'P 1'
#
loop_
_entity.id
_entity.type
_entity.pdbx_description
1 polymer ?
#
loop_
_entity_poly.entity_id
_entity_poly.type
_entity_poly.pdbx_seq_one_letter_code
_entity_poly.pdbx_strand_id
1 'polypeptide(L)'
;KAAYLLKARWLNHLIKKGEGNAADMKWDAQEILRCLEKAHTGNSDNMLVNHTDQAGGTTDILWNEQTYYHPLFSCVGMNANYFVTKTVEDNFTNFGGYGIEDPRADKIMPWARSQKSSDTPADIKWSADGRWRRSKGVDMQSDIRINNGPSAILWKNGKFTADIATRAGDTIYVEQLSGAKGHRKSPSLIALKENYTTGTERSSLSGSFYTRPSSQSYIACYHEACFIKAEVLFKLGRTNEAFQAYKDGIRAHIDLMNSKLSTWCGEDPSLKNCPSFTPMDETAINNYIENGIGTPGDLTLGKIMTQKRMAMMFSVEQYNDMRRYDYDPSIFLNWDRPYEYDFNADAKMSVPEGKHPRRWVQCTHEVRYNQANLNAIAPQVPGANLSIANWQSDPAIATVPVWWDSDQE
;
A
#
# COMPACT_ATOMS: atom_id res chain seq x y z
N LYS A 1 -2.07 -1.94 -25.54
CA LYS A 1 -1.06 -1.47 -24.59
C LYS A 1 -1.14 -2.25 -23.27
N ALA A 2 -2.29 -2.29 -22.58
CA ALA A 2 -2.46 -2.97 -21.31
C ALA A 2 -2.04 -4.45 -21.35
N ALA A 3 -2.39 -5.21 -22.37
CA ALA A 3 -1.99 -6.60 -22.51
C ALA A 3 -0.46 -6.79 -22.54
N TYR A 4 0.26 -5.87 -23.17
CA TYR A 4 1.72 -5.89 -23.18
C TYR A 4 2.32 -5.56 -21.80
N LEU A 5 1.73 -4.61 -21.07
CA LEU A 5 2.16 -4.32 -19.69
C LEU A 5 1.90 -5.52 -18.77
N LEU A 6 0.73 -6.13 -18.86
CA LEU A 6 0.42 -7.35 -18.07
C LEU A 6 1.38 -8.50 -18.42
N LYS A 7 1.71 -8.69 -19.71
CA LYS A 7 2.72 -9.67 -20.11
C LYS A 7 4.08 -9.36 -19.51
N ALA A 8 4.54 -8.11 -19.58
CA ALA A 8 5.80 -7.68 -18.95
C ALA A 8 5.81 -7.92 -17.44
N ARG A 9 4.72 -7.58 -16.73
CA ARG A 9 4.53 -7.85 -15.30
C ARG A 9 4.71 -9.34 -14.97
N TRP A 10 4.01 -10.21 -15.67
CA TRP A 10 4.06 -11.64 -15.39
C TRP A 10 5.40 -12.27 -15.76
N LEU A 11 6.03 -11.87 -16.85
CA LEU A 11 7.40 -12.30 -17.16
C LEU A 11 8.40 -11.84 -16.09
N ASN A 12 8.20 -10.64 -15.53
CA ASN A 12 9.07 -10.14 -14.47
C ASN A 12 8.88 -10.89 -13.13
N HIS A 13 7.72 -11.54 -12.91
CA HIS A 13 7.54 -12.43 -11.76
C HIS A 13 8.46 -13.67 -11.82
N LEU A 14 8.90 -14.09 -12.99
CA LEU A 14 9.70 -15.28 -13.20
C LEU A 14 11.18 -15.14 -12.80
N ILE A 15 11.55 -14.07 -12.10
CA ILE A 15 12.96 -13.78 -11.79
C ILE A 15 13.66 -14.93 -11.06
N LYS A 16 12.96 -15.67 -10.22
CA LYS A 16 13.50 -16.84 -9.53
C LYS A 16 13.66 -18.08 -10.41
N LYS A 17 13.07 -18.08 -11.59
CA LYS A 17 13.23 -19.16 -12.57
C LYS A 17 14.53 -19.06 -13.36
N GLY A 18 15.37 -18.06 -13.04
CA GLY A 18 16.63 -17.78 -13.71
C GLY A 18 16.46 -17.11 -15.07
N GLU A 19 17.56 -16.58 -15.58
CA GLU A 19 17.60 -15.95 -16.89
C GLU A 19 17.42 -16.96 -18.01
N GLY A 20 16.68 -16.59 -19.05
CA GLY A 20 16.46 -17.45 -20.20
C GLY A 20 15.35 -16.92 -21.11
N ASN A 21 14.74 -17.79 -21.88
CA ASN A 21 13.69 -17.46 -22.81
C ASN A 21 12.32 -17.51 -22.14
N ALA A 22 11.46 -16.54 -22.42
CA ALA A 22 10.09 -16.49 -21.94
C ALA A 22 9.24 -17.71 -22.36
N ALA A 23 9.54 -18.30 -23.52
CA ALA A 23 8.86 -19.53 -23.97
C ALA A 23 9.17 -20.75 -23.08
N ASP A 24 10.31 -20.75 -22.41
CA ASP A 24 10.74 -21.78 -21.48
C ASP A 24 10.37 -21.42 -20.01
N MET A 25 9.47 -20.46 -19.83
CA MET A 25 9.03 -19.97 -18.52
C MET A 25 10.19 -19.46 -17.65
N LYS A 26 11.18 -18.84 -18.28
CA LYS A 26 12.33 -18.18 -17.63
C LYS A 26 12.15 -16.66 -17.64
N TRP A 27 12.93 -15.97 -16.79
CA TRP A 27 12.98 -14.52 -16.79
C TRP A 27 13.74 -14.03 -18.04
N ASP A 28 13.02 -13.37 -18.94
CA ASP A 28 13.52 -12.88 -20.23
C ASP A 28 13.51 -11.36 -20.25
N ALA A 29 14.64 -10.77 -19.90
CA ALA A 29 14.80 -9.32 -19.84
C ALA A 29 14.51 -8.63 -21.17
N GLN A 30 14.93 -9.23 -22.29
CA GLN A 30 14.74 -8.64 -23.62
C GLN A 30 13.27 -8.67 -24.04
N GLU A 31 12.59 -9.78 -23.78
CA GLU A 31 11.15 -9.88 -24.06
C GLU A 31 10.34 -8.92 -23.16
N ILE A 32 10.73 -8.77 -21.89
CA ILE A 32 10.09 -7.80 -21.01
C ILE A 32 10.24 -6.38 -21.58
N LEU A 33 11.44 -5.96 -21.94
CA LEU A 33 11.69 -4.63 -22.53
C LEU A 33 10.90 -4.44 -23.83
N ARG A 34 10.88 -5.46 -24.72
CA ARG A 34 10.10 -5.43 -25.98
C ARG A 34 8.59 -5.29 -25.73
N CYS A 35 8.08 -5.91 -24.67
CA CYS A 35 6.70 -5.74 -24.27
C CYS A 35 6.45 -4.31 -23.77
N LEU A 36 7.36 -3.75 -22.96
CA LEU A 36 7.24 -2.40 -22.43
C LEU A 36 7.29 -1.32 -23.51
N GLU A 37 8.03 -1.51 -24.60
CA GLU A 37 8.01 -0.62 -25.76
C GLU A 37 6.62 -0.50 -26.43
N LYS A 38 5.80 -1.56 -26.31
CA LYS A 38 4.44 -1.63 -26.85
C LYS A 38 3.34 -1.35 -25.81
N ALA A 39 3.75 -1.18 -24.56
CA ALA A 39 2.86 -0.95 -23.43
C ALA A 39 2.44 0.53 -23.32
N HIS A 40 2.18 0.97 -22.11
CA HIS A 40 1.80 2.35 -21.79
C HIS A 40 2.97 3.31 -22.02
N THR A 41 2.66 4.45 -22.62
CA THR A 41 3.63 5.53 -22.91
C THR A 41 3.32 6.83 -22.16
N GLY A 42 2.24 6.85 -21.41
CA GLY A 42 1.81 7.98 -20.59
C GLY A 42 0.55 7.64 -19.79
N ASN A 43 0.16 8.55 -18.91
CA ASN A 43 -1.01 8.38 -18.04
C ASN A 43 -2.35 8.27 -18.79
N SER A 44 -2.42 8.76 -20.03
CA SER A 44 -3.60 8.60 -20.90
C SER A 44 -3.87 7.15 -21.31
N ASP A 45 -2.87 6.27 -21.19
CA ASP A 45 -2.98 4.86 -21.50
C ASP A 45 -3.42 3.99 -20.31
N ASN A 46 -3.50 4.59 -19.11
CA ASN A 46 -3.78 3.86 -17.89
C ASN A 46 -5.11 3.12 -17.95
N MET A 47 -5.08 1.86 -17.56
CA MET A 47 -6.26 1.04 -17.35
C MET A 47 -6.71 1.18 -15.90
N LEU A 48 -7.79 1.91 -15.69
CA LEU A 48 -8.32 2.29 -14.39
C LEU A 48 -9.79 1.89 -14.27
N VAL A 49 -10.24 1.61 -13.04
CA VAL A 49 -11.66 1.58 -12.71
C VAL A 49 -11.99 2.87 -11.97
N ASN A 50 -12.92 3.63 -12.52
CA ASN A 50 -13.43 4.83 -11.88
C ASN A 50 -14.54 4.46 -10.89
N HIS A 51 -14.45 5.05 -9.71
CA HIS A 51 -15.46 4.93 -8.67
C HIS A 51 -16.10 6.29 -8.43
N THR A 52 -17.26 6.29 -7.82
CA THR A 52 -18.01 7.51 -7.47
C THR A 52 -18.14 7.62 -5.96
N ASP A 53 -18.46 8.80 -5.46
CA ASP A 53 -18.79 9.01 -4.05
C ASP A 53 -20.32 9.02 -3.80
N GLN A 54 -21.08 8.49 -4.75
CA GLN A 54 -22.51 8.31 -4.63
C GLN A 54 -22.86 6.86 -4.34
N ALA A 55 -23.79 6.66 -3.44
CA ALA A 55 -24.35 5.35 -3.17
C ALA A 55 -25.01 4.78 -4.42
N GLY A 56 -24.79 3.50 -4.66
CA GLY A 56 -25.53 2.75 -5.67
C GLY A 56 -27.01 2.62 -5.32
N GLY A 57 -27.79 2.27 -6.31
CA GLY A 57 -29.21 2.05 -6.09
C GLY A 57 -29.48 0.89 -5.11
N THR A 58 -30.61 0.96 -4.42
CA THR A 58 -31.01 -0.03 -3.40
C THR A 58 -31.29 -1.43 -3.95
N THR A 59 -31.20 -1.63 -5.26
CA THR A 59 -31.47 -2.89 -5.94
C THR A 59 -30.29 -3.83 -6.03
N ASP A 60 -29.08 -3.38 -5.69
CA ASP A 60 -27.91 -4.25 -5.65
C ASP A 60 -27.87 -5.02 -4.33
N ILE A 61 -28.46 -6.21 -4.35
CA ILE A 61 -28.61 -7.06 -3.16
C ILE A 61 -27.28 -7.60 -2.66
N LEU A 62 -26.29 -7.77 -3.55
CA LEU A 62 -25.03 -8.41 -3.19
C LEU A 62 -24.02 -7.42 -2.62
N TRP A 63 -23.95 -6.23 -3.18
CA TRP A 63 -22.91 -5.25 -2.88
C TRP A 63 -23.45 -3.91 -2.46
N ASN A 64 -24.75 -3.70 -2.70
CA ASN A 64 -25.44 -2.48 -2.31
C ASN A 64 -24.70 -1.22 -2.75
N GLU A 65 -24.65 -0.23 -1.91
CA GLU A 65 -23.98 1.04 -2.15
C GLU A 65 -22.47 0.90 -2.42
N GLN A 66 -21.87 -0.21 -1.99
CA GLN A 66 -20.45 -0.47 -2.13
C GLN A 66 -20.01 -0.73 -3.58
N THR A 67 -20.90 -1.05 -4.47
CA THR A 67 -20.58 -1.32 -5.89
C THR A 67 -19.97 -0.12 -6.59
N TYR A 68 -20.32 1.09 -6.18
CA TYR A 68 -19.85 2.32 -6.81
C TYR A 68 -18.67 2.96 -6.10
N TYR A 69 -18.48 2.65 -4.84
CA TYR A 69 -17.36 3.16 -4.05
C TYR A 69 -16.08 2.38 -4.33
N HIS A 70 -14.94 3.06 -4.15
CA HIS A 70 -13.66 2.37 -4.15
C HIS A 70 -13.63 1.25 -3.09
N PRO A 71 -13.17 0.03 -3.44
CA PRO A 71 -13.20 -1.11 -2.51
C PRO A 71 -12.50 -0.85 -1.17
N LEU A 72 -11.41 -0.08 -1.16
CA LEU A 72 -10.73 0.27 0.09
C LEU A 72 -11.60 1.14 1.00
N PHE A 73 -12.38 2.05 0.45
CA PHE A 73 -13.32 2.82 1.25
C PHE A 73 -14.31 1.91 1.97
N SER A 74 -14.91 0.98 1.24
CA SER A 74 -15.89 0.04 1.80
C SER A 74 -15.24 -0.92 2.81
N CYS A 75 -14.10 -1.50 2.46
CA CYS A 75 -13.39 -2.47 3.30
C CYS A 75 -12.89 -1.82 4.60
N VAL A 76 -12.27 -0.66 4.50
CA VAL A 76 -11.72 0.06 5.64
C VAL A 76 -12.84 0.64 6.50
N GLY A 77 -13.98 1.02 5.90
CA GLY A 77 -15.17 1.49 6.62
C GLY A 77 -15.78 0.44 7.52
N MET A 78 -15.73 -0.83 7.14
CA MET A 78 -16.25 -1.94 7.93
C MET A 78 -15.38 -2.28 9.15
N ASN A 79 -14.07 -2.12 9.04
CA ASN A 79 -13.09 -2.57 10.03
C ASN A 79 -12.19 -1.42 10.53
N ALA A 80 -12.74 -0.40 11.03
CA ALA A 80 -12.22 0.88 11.48
C ALA A 80 -10.80 0.95 12.15
N ASN A 81 -9.98 -0.07 12.12
CA ASN A 81 -8.72 -0.18 12.88
C ASN A 81 -7.46 -0.19 11.99
N TYR A 82 -7.44 0.59 10.92
CA TYR A 82 -6.28 0.70 10.05
C TYR A 82 -5.51 1.99 10.33
N PHE A 83 -4.20 1.90 10.26
CA PHE A 83 -3.27 3.01 10.49
C PHE A 83 -2.21 3.06 9.41
N VAL A 84 -1.58 4.21 9.26
CA VAL A 84 -0.36 4.32 8.48
C VAL A 84 0.78 3.69 9.29
N THR A 85 1.62 2.90 8.63
CA THR A 85 2.79 2.30 9.26
C THR A 85 3.98 3.27 9.27
N LYS A 86 4.91 3.07 10.19
CA LYS A 86 6.16 3.84 10.25
C LYS A 86 6.96 3.72 8.94
N THR A 87 6.94 2.55 8.32
CA THR A 87 7.54 2.32 6.99
C THR A 87 7.00 3.29 5.94
N VAL A 88 5.68 3.50 5.91
CA VAL A 88 5.05 4.44 4.98
C VAL A 88 5.47 5.87 5.32
N GLU A 89 5.41 6.26 6.59
CA GLU A 89 5.86 7.58 7.02
C GLU A 89 7.30 7.85 6.58
N ASP A 90 8.23 6.96 6.91
CA ASP A 90 9.65 7.15 6.62
C ASP A 90 9.93 7.25 5.13
N ASN A 91 9.27 6.41 4.33
CA ASN A 91 9.45 6.43 2.88
C ASN A 91 8.92 7.70 2.23
N PHE A 92 7.85 8.29 2.76
CA PHE A 92 7.30 9.53 2.19
C PHE A 92 7.92 10.80 2.78
N THR A 93 8.42 10.76 4.02
CA THR A 93 8.96 11.98 4.67
C THR A 93 10.45 12.17 4.48
N ASN A 94 11.20 11.09 4.29
CA ASN A 94 12.66 11.15 4.14
C ASN A 94 13.20 9.98 3.31
N PHE A 95 12.69 9.81 2.10
CA PHE A 95 13.17 8.76 1.19
C PHE A 95 14.69 8.86 0.98
N GLY A 96 15.37 7.73 1.15
CA GLY A 96 16.83 7.66 0.93
C GLY A 96 17.69 8.53 1.86
N GLY A 97 17.10 9.20 2.84
CA GLY A 97 17.84 10.05 3.78
C GLY A 97 18.25 11.42 3.23
N TYR A 98 17.65 11.87 2.11
CA TYR A 98 17.99 13.17 1.49
C TYR A 98 17.41 14.39 2.21
N GLY A 99 16.54 14.19 3.21
CA GLY A 99 15.91 15.27 3.96
C GLY A 99 14.85 16.07 3.17
N ILE A 100 14.39 15.53 2.04
CA ILE A 100 13.38 16.14 1.18
C ILE A 100 12.11 15.29 1.26
N GLU A 101 11.03 15.93 1.70
CA GLU A 101 9.73 15.26 1.80
C GLU A 101 9.13 15.04 0.41
N ASP A 102 8.57 13.85 0.20
CA ASP A 102 7.82 13.52 -1.00
C ASP A 102 6.50 14.31 -1.02
N PRO A 103 6.16 15.01 -2.09
CA PRO A 103 4.92 15.81 -2.17
C PRO A 103 3.65 14.96 -2.03
N ARG A 104 3.74 13.64 -2.22
CA ARG A 104 2.63 12.70 -1.99
C ARG A 104 2.38 12.43 -0.50
N ALA A 105 3.31 12.78 0.39
CA ALA A 105 3.21 12.50 1.83
C ALA A 105 1.89 12.98 2.43
N ASP A 106 1.50 14.22 2.15
CA ASP A 106 0.26 14.81 2.62
C ASP A 106 -1.01 14.17 2.06
N LYS A 107 -0.89 13.45 0.94
CA LYS A 107 -2.01 12.81 0.26
C LYS A 107 -2.23 11.37 0.73
N ILE A 108 -1.15 10.75 1.19
CA ILE A 108 -1.13 9.35 1.65
C ILE A 108 -1.36 9.27 3.15
N MET A 109 -0.62 10.05 3.92
CA MET A 109 -0.81 10.14 5.37
C MET A 109 -2.00 11.04 5.67
N PRO A 110 -3.03 10.52 6.35
CA PRO A 110 -4.26 11.26 6.53
C PRO A 110 -4.05 12.50 7.41
N TRP A 111 -4.70 13.57 7.00
CA TRP A 111 -4.88 14.76 7.79
C TRP A 111 -6.30 14.82 8.32
N ALA A 112 -6.48 15.23 9.55
CA ALA A 112 -7.79 15.53 10.09
C ALA A 112 -7.83 16.93 10.68
N ARG A 113 -9.02 17.50 10.63
CA ARG A 113 -9.33 18.77 11.26
C ARG A 113 -9.87 18.52 12.66
N SER A 114 -9.47 19.37 13.63
CA SER A 114 -10.03 19.32 14.98
C SER A 114 -11.53 19.52 14.97
N GLN A 115 -12.21 18.76 15.81
CA GLN A 115 -13.67 18.78 15.88
C GLN A 115 -14.21 19.51 17.07
N LYS A 116 -13.43 19.75 18.10
CA LYS A 116 -13.89 20.37 19.33
C LYS A 116 -13.01 21.51 19.75
N SER A 117 -13.64 22.59 20.13
CA SER A 117 -13.01 23.73 20.80
C SER A 117 -12.36 23.37 22.14
N SER A 118 -12.69 22.19 22.69
CA SER A 118 -12.13 21.65 23.93
C SER A 118 -10.88 20.78 23.71
N ASP A 119 -10.52 20.49 22.45
CA ASP A 119 -9.26 19.84 22.17
C ASP A 119 -8.18 20.90 22.34
N THR A 120 -7.64 20.99 23.53
CA THR A 120 -6.54 21.89 23.83
C THR A 120 -5.32 21.44 23.04
N PRO A 121 -4.85 22.28 22.15
CA PRO A 121 -3.82 21.89 21.19
C PRO A 121 -2.40 21.95 21.75
N ALA A 122 -2.22 22.06 23.04
CA ALA A 122 -0.91 22.29 23.63
C ALA A 122 0.13 21.25 23.22
N ASP A 123 -0.34 20.02 22.90
CA ASP A 123 0.54 18.89 22.61
C ASP A 123 0.42 18.38 21.16
N ILE A 124 -0.37 18.99 20.34
CA ILE A 124 -0.67 18.53 18.98
C ILE A 124 -0.09 19.50 17.96
N LYS A 125 0.82 19.02 17.13
CA LYS A 125 1.34 19.83 16.01
C LYS A 125 0.30 19.92 14.92
N TRP A 126 -0.45 20.99 14.91
CA TRP A 126 -1.40 21.35 13.88
C TRP A 126 -0.69 21.95 12.66
N SER A 127 -1.41 22.03 11.54
CA SER A 127 -1.03 22.92 10.46
C SER A 127 -0.85 24.37 10.95
N ALA A 128 -0.23 25.21 10.14
CA ALA A 128 0.09 26.59 10.52
C ALA A 128 -1.14 27.39 10.99
N ASP A 129 -2.34 27.05 10.51
CA ASP A 129 -3.62 27.65 10.94
C ASP A 129 -4.23 26.99 12.19
N GLY A 130 -3.55 26.00 12.77
CA GLY A 130 -4.00 25.27 13.96
C GLY A 130 -5.19 24.35 13.75
N ARG A 131 -5.62 24.11 12.51
CA ARG A 131 -6.84 23.36 12.19
C ARG A 131 -6.59 21.93 11.76
N TRP A 132 -5.46 21.68 11.12
CA TRP A 132 -5.14 20.41 10.53
C TRP A 132 -3.95 19.73 11.21
N ARG A 133 -4.00 18.43 11.26
CA ARG A 133 -2.97 17.58 11.82
C ARG A 133 -2.75 16.36 10.96
N ARG A 134 -1.49 16.05 10.68
CA ARG A 134 -1.09 14.85 9.91
C ARG A 134 -0.82 13.69 10.85
N SER A 135 -1.33 12.51 10.50
CA SER A 135 -1.06 11.27 11.21
C SER A 135 0.42 10.89 11.13
N LYS A 136 0.89 10.27 12.18
CA LYS A 136 2.19 9.60 12.23
C LYS A 136 2.04 8.12 11.95
N GLY A 137 3.13 7.48 11.53
CA GLY A 137 3.16 6.06 11.28
C GLY A 137 3.33 5.24 12.57
N VAL A 138 2.63 4.11 12.63
CA VAL A 138 2.77 3.14 13.72
C VAL A 138 3.96 2.22 13.44
N ASP A 139 4.83 2.07 14.42
CA ASP A 139 5.94 1.13 14.32
C ASP A 139 5.43 -0.31 14.45
N MET A 140 5.59 -1.09 13.40
CA MET A 140 5.12 -2.48 13.35
C MET A 140 5.98 -3.44 14.18
N GLN A 141 7.17 -3.02 14.60
CA GLN A 141 8.06 -3.81 15.47
C GLN A 141 7.89 -3.51 16.97
N SER A 142 7.08 -2.51 17.32
CA SER A 142 6.83 -2.21 18.72
C SER A 142 5.79 -3.17 19.30
N ASP A 143 5.87 -3.40 20.62
CA ASP A 143 4.88 -4.16 21.39
C ASP A 143 3.55 -3.41 21.57
N ILE A 144 3.20 -2.61 20.60
CA ILE A 144 1.98 -1.82 20.62
C ILE A 144 0.81 -2.73 20.36
N ARG A 145 -0.07 -2.86 21.32
CA ARG A 145 -1.33 -3.56 21.18
C ARG A 145 -2.44 -2.56 20.91
N ILE A 146 -3.18 -2.83 19.87
CA ILE A 146 -4.40 -2.09 19.57
C ILE A 146 -5.54 -2.77 20.31
N ASN A 147 -6.16 -2.07 21.25
CA ASN A 147 -7.33 -2.57 21.92
C ASN A 147 -8.57 -2.36 21.04
N ASN A 148 -9.25 -3.44 20.71
CA ASN A 148 -10.47 -3.41 19.91
C ASN A 148 -11.61 -2.79 20.73
N GLY A 149 -11.94 -1.55 20.43
CA GLY A 149 -13.05 -0.85 21.07
C GLY A 149 -13.35 0.48 20.42
N PRO A 150 -14.47 1.14 20.79
CA PRO A 150 -14.82 2.44 20.22
C PRO A 150 -13.84 3.56 20.52
N SER A 151 -12.87 3.29 21.36
CA SER A 151 -11.72 4.13 21.67
C SER A 151 -10.46 3.29 21.54
N ALA A 152 -10.21 2.71 20.36
CA ALA A 152 -8.97 1.96 20.18
C ALA A 152 -7.81 2.87 20.55
N ILE A 153 -7.27 2.60 21.68
CA ILE A 153 -6.19 3.29 22.31
C ILE A 153 -5.02 2.36 22.09
N LEU A 154 -3.95 2.90 21.62
CA LEU A 154 -2.74 2.13 21.50
C LEU A 154 -2.21 1.83 22.90
N TRP A 155 -1.92 0.57 23.11
CA TRP A 155 -1.48 0.06 24.38
C TRP A 155 0.01 -0.20 24.35
N LYS A 156 0.75 0.41 25.24
CA LYS A 156 2.18 0.16 25.39
C LYS A 156 2.54 -0.09 26.86
N ASN A 157 3.31 -1.13 27.11
CA ASN A 157 3.81 -1.46 28.46
C ASN A 157 2.72 -1.47 29.54
N GLY A 158 1.54 -2.01 29.21
CA GLY A 158 0.44 -2.08 30.17
C GLY A 158 -0.26 -0.75 30.46
N LYS A 159 -0.01 0.30 29.66
CA LYS A 159 -0.64 1.62 29.83
C LYS A 159 -1.35 2.07 28.57
N PHE A 160 -2.52 2.64 28.77
CA PHE A 160 -3.20 3.38 27.71
C PHE A 160 -2.55 4.74 27.55
N THR A 161 -2.19 5.07 26.32
CA THR A 161 -1.75 6.42 25.99
C THR A 161 -2.54 6.90 24.80
N ALA A 162 -2.99 8.13 24.83
CA ALA A 162 -3.51 8.81 23.63
C ALA A 162 -2.39 9.04 22.62
N ASP A 163 -1.16 8.94 23.09
CA ASP A 163 0.08 9.14 22.36
C ASP A 163 0.88 7.85 22.42
N ILE A 164 1.50 7.49 21.31
CA ILE A 164 2.29 6.28 21.20
C ILE A 164 3.75 6.68 21.18
N ALA A 165 4.52 6.00 22.02
CA ALA A 165 5.95 6.07 21.90
C ALA A 165 6.44 5.28 20.69
N THR A 166 7.29 5.86 19.89
CA THR A 166 8.03 5.18 18.84
C THR A 166 9.12 4.30 19.44
N ARG A 167 9.84 3.52 18.63
CA ARG A 167 11.04 2.80 19.05
C ARG A 167 12.04 3.70 19.78
N ALA A 168 12.18 4.95 19.36
CA ALA A 168 13.06 5.94 19.97
C ALA A 168 12.55 6.45 21.33
N GLY A 169 11.37 6.03 21.77
CA GLY A 169 10.75 6.53 22.99
C GLY A 169 9.98 7.85 22.82
N ASP A 170 9.97 8.40 21.61
CA ASP A 170 9.24 9.62 21.31
C ASP A 170 7.74 9.39 21.37
N THR A 171 7.04 10.35 21.91
CA THR A 171 5.58 10.37 21.88
C THR A 171 5.12 10.83 20.50
N ILE A 172 4.37 9.98 19.82
CA ILE A 172 3.77 10.32 18.52
C ILE A 172 2.26 10.37 18.63
N TYR A 173 1.69 11.22 17.81
CA TYR A 173 0.25 11.24 17.63
C TYR A 173 -0.16 10.26 16.54
N VAL A 174 -0.92 9.26 16.92
CA VAL A 174 -1.44 8.26 15.99
C VAL A 174 -2.93 8.43 15.84
N GLU A 175 -3.34 8.55 14.61
CA GLU A 175 -4.71 8.67 14.24
C GLU A 175 -5.26 7.36 13.76
N GLN A 176 -6.33 6.96 14.39
CA GLN A 176 -7.05 5.76 14.00
C GLN A 176 -7.90 5.99 12.76
N LEU A 177 -7.89 5.00 11.89
CA LEU A 177 -8.90 4.83 10.88
C LEU A 177 -10.21 4.45 11.53
N SER A 178 -11.03 5.35 11.85
CA SER A 178 -12.34 4.95 12.28
C SER A 178 -13.40 5.52 11.41
N GLY A 179 -14.02 4.62 10.74
CA GLY A 179 -15.37 4.84 10.35
C GLY A 179 -16.24 4.94 11.59
N ALA A 180 -17.22 5.71 11.54
CA ALA A 180 -18.43 5.65 12.31
C ALA A 180 -18.38 5.89 13.84
N LYS A 181 -19.29 6.62 14.27
CA LYS A 181 -19.74 6.85 15.64
C LYS A 181 -18.98 7.89 16.43
N GLY A 182 -18.89 9.11 15.93
CA GLY A 182 -18.94 10.33 16.77
C GLY A 182 -17.90 10.50 17.90
N HIS A 183 -17.08 9.52 18.15
CA HIS A 183 -16.21 9.48 19.31
C HIS A 183 -14.72 9.63 18.99
N ARG A 184 -14.39 9.82 17.74
CA ARG A 184 -13.00 9.77 17.37
C ARG A 184 -12.53 11.10 16.85
N LYS A 185 -11.67 11.64 17.61
CA LYS A 185 -10.92 12.84 17.33
C LYS A 185 -9.83 12.61 16.27
N SER A 186 -9.91 11.49 15.58
CA SER A 186 -8.79 10.94 14.84
C SER A 186 -8.97 11.09 13.35
N PRO A 187 -7.97 11.51 12.60
CA PRO A 187 -7.98 11.41 11.16
C PRO A 187 -8.12 9.97 10.77
N SER A 188 -9.10 9.72 9.97
CA SER A 188 -9.33 8.43 9.37
C SER A 188 -8.58 8.37 8.05
N LEU A 189 -8.01 7.21 7.66
CA LEU A 189 -7.62 6.97 6.28
C LEU A 189 -8.84 7.04 5.34
N ILE A 190 -10.02 7.03 5.90
CA ILE A 190 -11.26 7.10 5.15
C ILE A 190 -11.70 8.56 5.04
N ALA A 191 -11.88 9.04 3.85
CA ALA A 191 -12.62 10.24 3.60
C ALA A 191 -14.13 9.92 3.73
N LEU A 192 -14.68 10.08 4.90
CA LEU A 192 -16.10 9.85 5.13
C LEU A 192 -16.88 11.11 4.75
N LYS A 193 -17.47 11.11 3.57
CA LYS A 193 -18.26 12.24 3.10
C LYS A 193 -19.60 12.38 3.82
N GLU A 194 -20.24 11.30 4.14
CA GLU A 194 -21.68 11.30 4.33
C GLU A 194 -22.19 10.98 5.73
N ASN A 195 -21.35 10.49 6.63
CA ASN A 195 -21.81 10.00 7.92
C ASN A 195 -21.75 11.03 9.05
N TYR A 196 -21.51 12.29 8.73
CA TYR A 196 -21.33 13.33 9.72
C TYR A 196 -22.32 14.47 9.53
N THR A 197 -23.58 14.12 9.62
CA THR A 197 -24.71 15.06 9.44
C THR A 197 -24.96 15.98 10.63
N THR A 198 -24.24 15.84 11.71
CA THR A 198 -24.52 16.63 12.91
C THR A 198 -23.28 17.36 13.40
N GLY A 199 -22.95 18.44 12.75
CA GLY A 199 -22.05 19.45 13.30
C GLY A 199 -20.59 19.02 13.59
N THR A 200 -20.18 17.87 13.13
CA THR A 200 -18.82 17.39 13.23
C THR A 200 -18.10 17.57 11.90
N GLU A 201 -17.01 18.28 11.90
CA GLU A 201 -16.24 18.64 10.71
C GLU A 201 -15.40 17.49 10.14
N ARG A 202 -15.68 16.27 10.48
CA ARG A 202 -15.08 15.10 9.86
C ARG A 202 -15.68 14.86 8.52
N SER A 203 -15.88 15.57 7.77
CA SER A 203 -16.51 15.41 6.50
C SER A 203 -15.61 14.69 5.52
N SER A 204 -15.95 14.77 4.31
CA SER A 204 -15.18 14.50 3.11
C SER A 204 -13.75 15.06 3.13
N LEU A 205 -13.38 15.81 4.14
CA LEU A 205 -12.09 16.48 4.25
C LEU A 205 -11.01 15.68 5.00
N SER A 206 -11.35 14.53 5.59
CA SER A 206 -10.37 13.65 6.25
C SER A 206 -10.04 12.42 5.40
N GLY A 207 -8.94 11.76 5.70
CA GLY A 207 -8.55 10.51 5.06
C GLY A 207 -7.38 10.61 4.11
N SER A 208 -7.17 9.56 3.35
CA SER A 208 -6.09 9.39 2.39
C SER A 208 -6.61 9.42 0.96
N PHE A 209 -5.74 9.73 0.03
CA PHE A 209 -6.04 9.69 -1.40
C PHE A 209 -6.69 8.37 -1.85
N TYR A 210 -6.14 7.24 -1.43
CA TYR A 210 -6.63 5.93 -1.87
C TYR A 210 -7.91 5.46 -1.19
N THR A 211 -8.28 6.05 -0.08
CA THR A 211 -9.46 5.62 0.69
C THR A 211 -10.66 6.53 0.51
N ARG A 212 -10.58 7.51 -0.38
CA ARG A 212 -11.74 8.30 -0.77
C ARG A 212 -12.70 7.44 -1.61
N PRO A 213 -14.02 7.57 -1.44
CA PRO A 213 -15.00 6.77 -2.20
C PRO A 213 -14.81 6.80 -3.70
N SER A 214 -14.47 7.96 -4.25
CA SER A 214 -14.26 8.17 -5.68
C SER A 214 -12.79 8.02 -6.13
N SER A 215 -11.92 7.42 -5.32
CA SER A 215 -10.57 7.03 -5.74
C SER A 215 -10.64 6.01 -6.86
N GLN A 216 -9.60 5.95 -7.68
CA GLN A 216 -9.53 5.02 -8.80
C GLN A 216 -8.82 3.73 -8.39
N SER A 217 -9.30 2.60 -8.88
CA SER A 217 -8.57 1.33 -8.79
C SER A 217 -7.62 1.21 -9.99
N TYR A 218 -6.35 0.96 -9.70
CA TYR A 218 -5.29 0.86 -10.71
C TYR A 218 -5.14 -0.61 -11.15
N ILE A 219 -5.39 -0.88 -12.42
CA ILE A 219 -5.27 -2.23 -12.99
C ILE A 219 -3.92 -2.40 -13.68
N ALA A 220 -3.58 -1.49 -14.59
CA ALA A 220 -2.31 -1.45 -15.29
C ALA A 220 -1.99 0.00 -15.63
N CYS A 221 -0.90 0.53 -15.10
CA CYS A 221 -0.61 1.95 -15.17
C CYS A 221 0.78 2.25 -15.70
N TYR A 222 0.96 3.43 -16.29
CA TYR A 222 2.21 3.85 -16.88
C TYR A 222 3.36 3.89 -15.86
N HIS A 223 3.11 4.37 -14.64
CA HIS A 223 4.13 4.35 -13.58
C HIS A 223 4.64 2.94 -13.29
N GLU A 224 3.78 1.92 -13.34
CA GLU A 224 4.21 0.52 -13.19
C GLU A 224 5.11 0.08 -14.34
N ALA A 225 4.74 0.41 -15.59
CA ALA A 225 5.57 0.12 -16.76
C ALA A 225 6.99 0.72 -16.60
N CYS A 226 7.06 1.96 -16.12
CA CYS A 226 8.33 2.64 -15.85
C CYS A 226 9.15 1.93 -14.78
N PHE A 227 8.54 1.51 -13.67
CA PHE A 227 9.26 0.81 -12.61
C PHE A 227 9.72 -0.60 -13.02
N ILE A 228 8.92 -1.35 -13.78
CA ILE A 228 9.35 -2.64 -14.34
C ILE A 228 10.54 -2.41 -15.28
N LYS A 229 10.49 -1.38 -16.14
CA LYS A 229 11.59 -1.00 -17.02
C LYS A 229 12.85 -0.64 -16.24
N ALA A 230 12.71 0.17 -15.19
CA ALA A 230 13.83 0.56 -14.33
C ALA A 230 14.51 -0.65 -13.68
N GLU A 231 13.72 -1.57 -13.13
CA GLU A 231 14.20 -2.81 -12.51
C GLU A 231 14.97 -3.68 -13.50
N VAL A 232 14.40 -3.94 -14.68
CA VAL A 232 15.03 -4.78 -15.72
C VAL A 232 16.31 -4.14 -16.24
N LEU A 233 16.29 -2.84 -16.54
CA LEU A 233 17.48 -2.10 -17.00
C LEU A 233 18.59 -2.08 -15.95
N PHE A 234 18.22 -1.91 -14.67
CA PHE A 234 19.19 -1.94 -13.58
C PHE A 234 19.90 -3.30 -13.48
N LYS A 235 19.13 -4.40 -13.59
CA LYS A 235 19.69 -5.76 -13.60
C LYS A 235 20.58 -6.03 -14.79
N LEU A 236 20.34 -5.40 -15.93
CA LEU A 236 21.19 -5.46 -17.12
C LEU A 236 22.42 -4.53 -17.03
N GLY A 237 22.64 -3.83 -15.91
CA GLY A 237 23.75 -2.89 -15.75
C GLY A 237 23.59 -1.57 -16.51
N ARG A 238 22.39 -1.30 -17.09
CA ARG A 238 22.08 -0.08 -17.86
C ARG A 238 21.60 1.03 -16.90
N THR A 239 22.46 1.41 -15.96
CA THR A 239 22.08 2.23 -14.79
C THR A 239 21.51 3.60 -15.15
N ASN A 240 22.06 4.31 -16.15
CA ASN A 240 21.52 5.62 -16.55
C ASN A 240 20.11 5.52 -17.13
N GLU A 241 19.84 4.51 -17.93
CA GLU A 241 18.53 4.28 -18.50
C GLU A 241 17.55 3.79 -17.41
N ALA A 242 18.01 2.98 -16.49
CA ALA A 242 17.26 2.55 -15.32
C ALA A 242 16.85 3.76 -14.47
N PHE A 243 17.76 4.70 -14.22
CA PHE A 243 17.47 5.90 -13.46
C PHE A 243 16.45 6.79 -14.17
N GLN A 244 16.53 6.93 -15.48
CA GLN A 244 15.52 7.69 -16.23
C GLN A 244 14.14 7.05 -16.11
N ALA A 245 14.04 5.73 -16.31
CA ALA A 245 12.77 5.01 -16.15
C ALA A 245 12.22 5.09 -14.71
N TYR A 246 13.10 5.03 -13.71
CA TYR A 246 12.75 5.22 -12.30
C TYR A 246 12.18 6.62 -12.03
N LYS A 247 12.84 7.66 -12.54
CA LYS A 247 12.39 9.06 -12.46
C LYS A 247 11.02 9.25 -13.15
N ASP A 248 10.85 8.68 -14.34
CA ASP A 248 9.61 8.72 -15.10
C ASP A 248 8.46 8.05 -14.34
N GLY A 249 8.73 6.93 -13.67
CA GLY A 249 7.74 6.23 -12.85
C GLY A 249 7.24 7.05 -11.66
N ILE A 250 8.15 7.71 -10.96
CA ILE A 250 7.81 8.60 -9.84
C ILE A 250 6.95 9.76 -10.36
N ARG A 251 7.41 10.43 -11.42
CA ARG A 251 6.69 11.57 -12.00
C ARG A 251 5.32 11.16 -12.51
N ALA A 252 5.21 10.05 -13.21
CA ALA A 252 3.94 9.55 -13.74
C ALA A 252 2.90 9.29 -12.62
N HIS A 253 3.34 8.73 -11.49
CA HIS A 253 2.45 8.50 -10.36
C HIS A 253 2.01 9.83 -9.70
N ILE A 254 2.92 10.77 -9.50
CA ILE A 254 2.61 12.11 -8.98
C ILE A 254 1.58 12.81 -9.88
N ASP A 255 1.80 12.81 -11.18
CA ASP A 255 0.91 13.45 -12.17
C ASP A 255 -0.48 12.80 -12.19
N LEU A 256 -0.54 11.47 -12.07
CA LEU A 256 -1.81 10.74 -11.97
C LEU A 256 -2.60 11.16 -10.73
N MET A 257 -1.94 11.22 -9.57
CA MET A 257 -2.57 11.70 -8.34
C MET A 257 -3.02 13.16 -8.47
N ASN A 258 -2.17 14.04 -9.00
CA ASN A 258 -2.48 15.46 -9.16
C ASN A 258 -3.66 15.71 -10.08
N SER A 259 -3.77 14.95 -11.16
CA SER A 259 -4.92 15.01 -12.07
C SER A 259 -6.23 14.71 -11.31
N LYS A 260 -6.23 13.66 -10.49
CA LYS A 260 -7.42 13.28 -9.72
C LYS A 260 -7.73 14.29 -8.59
N LEU A 261 -6.71 14.79 -7.90
CA LEU A 261 -6.87 15.84 -6.87
C LEU A 261 -7.46 17.11 -7.47
N SER A 262 -6.98 17.51 -8.65
CA SER A 262 -7.52 18.67 -9.37
C SER A 262 -8.99 18.49 -9.75
N THR A 263 -9.35 17.27 -10.21
CA THR A 263 -10.76 16.92 -10.48
C THR A 263 -11.62 17.08 -9.23
N TRP A 264 -11.21 16.49 -8.12
CA TRP A 264 -11.95 16.59 -6.86
C TRP A 264 -12.10 18.03 -6.37
N CYS A 265 -11.04 18.83 -6.45
CA CYS A 265 -11.09 20.25 -6.07
C CYS A 265 -11.96 21.11 -7.04
N GLY A 266 -12.15 20.64 -8.28
CA GLY A 266 -13.09 21.24 -9.22
C GLY A 266 -14.54 20.92 -8.88
N GLU A 267 -14.79 19.66 -8.48
CA GLU A 267 -16.12 19.18 -8.08
C GLU A 267 -16.54 19.73 -6.70
N ASP A 268 -15.60 19.78 -5.76
CA ASP A 268 -15.82 20.29 -4.40
C ASP A 268 -14.70 21.29 -4.02
N PRO A 269 -14.93 22.59 -4.22
CA PRO A 269 -13.94 23.63 -3.91
C PRO A 269 -13.51 23.68 -2.44
N SER A 270 -14.28 23.13 -1.51
CA SER A 270 -13.91 23.09 -0.08
C SER A 270 -12.66 22.22 0.17
N LEU A 271 -12.40 21.26 -0.71
CA LEU A 271 -11.23 20.38 -0.66
C LEU A 271 -9.91 21.14 -0.85
N LYS A 272 -9.93 22.32 -1.45
CA LYS A 272 -8.74 23.18 -1.61
C LYS A 272 -8.13 23.60 -0.27
N ASN A 273 -8.90 23.56 0.79
CA ASN A 273 -8.45 23.90 2.14
C ASN A 273 -7.97 22.69 2.94
N CYS A 274 -7.99 21.50 2.33
CA CYS A 274 -7.56 20.26 2.99
C CYS A 274 -6.21 19.80 2.45
N PRO A 275 -5.18 19.69 3.29
CA PRO A 275 -3.86 19.21 2.85
C PRO A 275 -3.90 17.86 2.13
N SER A 276 -4.80 16.95 2.55
CA SER A 276 -4.94 15.62 1.94
C SER A 276 -5.40 15.66 0.49
N PHE A 277 -6.12 16.67 0.08
CA PHE A 277 -6.79 16.73 -1.23
C PHE A 277 -6.41 17.90 -2.10
N THR A 278 -5.67 18.86 -1.56
CA THR A 278 -5.09 19.93 -2.37
C THR A 278 -4.09 19.35 -3.36
N PRO A 279 -4.11 19.74 -4.64
CA PRO A 279 -3.08 19.35 -5.59
C PRO A 279 -1.68 19.68 -5.08
N MET A 280 -0.72 18.83 -5.43
CA MET A 280 0.69 19.03 -5.08
C MET A 280 1.29 20.20 -5.88
N ASP A 281 2.11 20.99 -5.22
CA ASP A 281 2.79 22.12 -5.84
C ASP A 281 3.88 21.66 -6.80
N GLU A 282 3.94 22.25 -7.98
CA GLU A 282 4.91 21.87 -9.03
C GLU A 282 6.36 22.15 -8.60
N THR A 283 6.58 23.18 -7.80
CA THR A 283 7.93 23.50 -7.27
C THR A 283 8.40 22.39 -6.31
N ALA A 284 7.50 21.94 -5.43
CA ALA A 284 7.79 20.82 -4.52
C ALA A 284 8.01 19.51 -5.29
N ILE A 285 7.22 19.24 -6.32
CA ILE A 285 7.38 18.07 -7.19
C ILE A 285 8.75 18.08 -7.84
N ASN A 286 9.13 19.18 -8.48
CA ASN A 286 10.40 19.31 -9.19
C ASN A 286 11.58 19.19 -8.22
N ASN A 287 11.51 19.84 -7.05
CA ASN A 287 12.55 19.71 -6.03
C ASN A 287 12.72 18.27 -5.55
N TYR A 288 11.62 17.55 -5.36
CA TYR A 288 11.67 16.13 -4.97
C TYR A 288 12.29 15.26 -6.07
N ILE A 289 11.86 15.42 -7.31
CA ILE A 289 12.37 14.68 -8.47
C ILE A 289 13.86 14.94 -8.73
N GLU A 290 14.33 16.15 -8.46
CA GLU A 290 15.74 16.51 -8.72
C GLU A 290 16.67 16.19 -7.55
N ASN A 291 16.20 16.31 -6.33
CA ASN A 291 17.05 16.29 -5.15
C ASN A 291 16.64 15.23 -4.10
N GLY A 292 15.43 14.68 -4.18
CA GLY A 292 14.87 13.78 -3.16
C GLY A 292 14.89 12.28 -3.52
N ILE A 293 15.32 11.92 -4.72
CA ILE A 293 15.26 10.53 -5.20
C ILE A 293 16.64 9.90 -5.49
N GLY A 294 17.71 10.68 -5.36
CA GLY A 294 19.08 10.28 -5.63
C GLY A 294 19.57 10.60 -7.04
N THR A 295 20.67 9.98 -7.42
CA THR A 295 21.36 10.16 -8.69
C THR A 295 21.57 8.83 -9.39
N PRO A 296 21.94 8.81 -10.68
CA PRO A 296 22.30 7.55 -11.36
C PRO A 296 23.39 6.76 -10.65
N GLY A 297 24.36 7.46 -10.05
CA GLY A 297 25.52 6.84 -9.41
C GLY A 297 25.21 6.15 -8.08
N ASP A 298 24.11 6.52 -7.43
CA ASP A 298 23.68 5.94 -6.15
C ASP A 298 22.38 5.14 -6.26
N LEU A 299 21.90 4.90 -7.51
CA LEU A 299 20.72 4.09 -7.74
C LEU A 299 20.95 2.65 -7.27
N THR A 300 20.01 2.14 -6.52
CA THR A 300 20.00 0.73 -6.07
C THR A 300 18.66 0.08 -6.43
N LEU A 301 18.65 -1.25 -6.47
CA LEU A 301 17.41 -1.99 -6.62
C LEU A 301 16.43 -1.64 -5.49
N GLY A 302 16.95 -1.42 -4.27
CA GLY A 302 16.14 -1.00 -3.13
C GLY A 302 15.42 0.31 -3.35
N LYS A 303 16.07 1.32 -3.94
CA LYS A 303 15.41 2.58 -4.28
C LYS A 303 14.31 2.38 -5.32
N ILE A 304 14.58 1.61 -6.38
CA ILE A 304 13.58 1.32 -7.43
C ILE A 304 12.36 0.62 -6.83
N MET A 305 12.57 -0.46 -6.08
CA MET A 305 11.48 -1.28 -5.54
C MET A 305 10.70 -0.56 -4.44
N THR A 306 11.37 0.27 -3.64
CA THR A 306 10.67 1.07 -2.63
C THR A 306 9.80 2.14 -3.28
N GLN A 307 10.27 2.86 -4.29
CA GLN A 307 9.46 3.82 -5.02
C GLN A 307 8.31 3.15 -5.79
N LYS A 308 8.56 1.98 -6.39
CA LYS A 308 7.49 1.17 -6.98
C LYS A 308 6.43 0.81 -5.95
N ARG A 309 6.85 0.38 -4.75
CA ARG A 309 5.94 0.08 -3.65
C ARG A 309 5.12 1.29 -3.21
N MET A 310 5.73 2.47 -3.13
CA MET A 310 5.04 3.72 -2.82
C MET A 310 3.99 4.08 -3.88
N ALA A 311 4.32 3.90 -5.16
CA ALA A 311 3.43 4.21 -6.28
C ALA A 311 2.32 3.17 -6.46
N MET A 312 2.55 1.92 -6.07
CA MET A 312 1.59 0.81 -6.19
C MET A 312 0.95 0.44 -4.85
N MET A 313 0.81 1.41 -3.95
CA MET A 313 0.20 1.21 -2.64
C MET A 313 -1.19 0.57 -2.79
N PHE A 314 -1.47 -0.42 -1.93
CA PHE A 314 -2.69 -1.26 -1.97
C PHE A 314 -2.83 -2.18 -3.18
N SER A 315 -1.86 -2.25 -4.08
CA SER A 315 -1.85 -3.24 -5.14
C SER A 315 -1.39 -4.60 -4.63
N VAL A 316 -1.97 -5.67 -5.19
CA VAL A 316 -1.51 -7.06 -4.97
C VAL A 316 -0.05 -7.24 -5.46
N GLU A 317 0.39 -6.44 -6.41
CA GLU A 317 1.76 -6.49 -6.93
C GLU A 317 2.81 -6.18 -5.88
N GLN A 318 2.50 -5.41 -4.84
CA GLN A 318 3.43 -5.25 -3.71
C GLN A 318 3.75 -6.58 -3.04
N TYR A 319 2.74 -7.41 -2.83
CA TYR A 319 2.92 -8.72 -2.24
C TYR A 319 3.69 -9.67 -3.18
N ASN A 320 3.43 -9.59 -4.47
CA ASN A 320 4.17 -10.35 -5.47
C ASN A 320 5.65 -9.93 -5.51
N ASP A 321 5.92 -8.64 -5.51
CA ASP A 321 7.29 -8.11 -5.47
C ASP A 321 8.03 -8.54 -4.21
N MET A 322 7.40 -8.48 -3.04
CA MET A 322 8.02 -8.91 -1.79
C MET A 322 8.37 -10.39 -1.80
N ARG A 323 7.49 -11.25 -2.33
CA ARG A 323 7.75 -12.69 -2.43
C ARG A 323 8.89 -13.02 -3.38
N ARG A 324 8.92 -12.42 -4.57
CA ARG A 324 9.97 -12.71 -5.56
C ARG A 324 11.36 -12.22 -5.17
N TYR A 325 11.44 -11.34 -4.17
CA TYR A 325 12.67 -10.86 -3.56
C TYR A 325 12.83 -11.30 -2.09
N ASP A 326 12.14 -12.36 -1.68
CA ASP A 326 12.29 -12.99 -0.36
C ASP A 326 12.15 -12.04 0.83
N TYR A 327 11.39 -10.95 0.66
CA TYR A 327 11.20 -9.91 1.69
C TYR A 327 12.50 -9.25 2.14
N ASP A 328 13.51 -9.22 1.28
CA ASP A 328 14.83 -8.69 1.58
C ASP A 328 14.76 -7.20 1.99
N PRO A 329 15.19 -6.83 3.21
CA PRO A 329 15.14 -5.45 3.69
C PRO A 329 16.10 -4.52 2.95
N SER A 330 17.11 -5.04 2.25
CA SER A 330 17.97 -4.23 1.38
C SER A 330 17.26 -3.79 0.10
N ILE A 331 16.16 -4.49 -0.27
CA ILE A 331 15.34 -4.19 -1.45
C ILE A 331 14.07 -3.43 -1.05
N PHE A 332 13.49 -3.72 0.12
CA PHE A 332 12.32 -3.01 0.64
C PHE A 332 12.74 -2.12 1.81
N LEU A 333 13.27 -0.94 1.47
CA LEU A 333 13.84 -0.01 2.45
C LEU A 333 12.80 0.40 3.52
N ASN A 334 13.26 0.51 4.75
CA ASN A 334 12.45 0.83 5.92
C ASN A 334 11.32 -0.17 6.23
N TRP A 335 11.27 -1.33 5.53
CA TRP A 335 10.31 -2.36 5.85
C TRP A 335 10.86 -3.28 6.94
N ASP A 336 10.06 -3.47 7.96
CA ASP A 336 10.32 -4.43 9.02
C ASP A 336 9.24 -5.51 9.03
N ARG A 337 9.63 -6.73 9.42
CA ARG A 337 8.68 -7.79 9.67
C ARG A 337 7.74 -7.37 10.81
N PRO A 338 6.41 -7.49 10.65
CA PRO A 338 5.49 -7.15 11.72
C PRO A 338 5.72 -8.00 12.98
N TYR A 339 5.73 -7.36 14.14
CA TYR A 339 5.88 -8.01 15.42
C TYR A 339 4.81 -9.10 15.66
N GLU A 340 3.58 -8.86 15.22
CA GLU A 340 2.48 -9.80 15.36
C GLU A 340 2.68 -11.13 14.63
N TYR A 341 3.58 -11.19 13.65
CA TYR A 341 3.94 -12.46 13.03
C TYR A 341 4.64 -13.40 14.01
N ASP A 342 5.35 -12.84 14.98
CA ASP A 342 6.16 -13.61 15.93
C ASP A 342 5.40 -13.87 17.24
N PHE A 343 4.32 -13.14 17.52
CA PHE A 343 3.74 -13.06 18.86
C PHE A 343 2.42 -13.82 19.04
N ASN A 344 1.87 -14.44 18.04
CA ASN A 344 0.52 -14.95 18.16
C ASN A 344 0.46 -16.40 18.65
N ALA A 345 0.55 -16.60 19.96
CA ALA A 345 0.31 -17.89 20.58
C ALA A 345 -1.14 -18.40 20.37
N ASP A 346 -2.09 -17.49 20.10
CA ASP A 346 -3.50 -17.81 19.93
C ASP A 346 -3.93 -17.83 18.47
N ALA A 347 -3.10 -17.36 17.54
CA ALA A 347 -3.48 -17.34 16.12
C ALA A 347 -3.26 -18.70 15.50
N LYS A 348 -4.33 -19.22 15.03
CA LYS A 348 -4.35 -20.38 14.14
C LYS A 348 -3.57 -20.17 12.81
N MET A 349 -2.90 -19.06 12.66
CA MET A 349 -2.18 -18.61 11.49
C MET A 349 -0.87 -17.88 11.83
N SER A 350 -0.19 -18.24 12.88
CA SER A 350 1.14 -17.69 13.17
C SER A 350 2.12 -18.13 12.10
N VAL A 351 2.77 -17.15 11.47
CA VAL A 351 3.86 -17.44 10.53
C VAL A 351 5.10 -17.80 11.37
N PRO A 352 5.76 -18.94 11.14
CA PRO A 352 6.95 -19.33 11.89
C PRO A 352 8.02 -18.23 11.88
N GLU A 353 8.80 -18.17 12.95
CA GLU A 353 9.89 -17.20 13.09
C GLU A 353 10.82 -17.22 11.88
N GLY A 354 11.23 -16.06 11.41
CA GLY A 354 12.07 -15.91 10.23
C GLY A 354 11.41 -16.26 8.88
N LYS A 355 10.14 -16.65 8.88
CA LYS A 355 9.39 -16.95 7.65
C LYS A 355 8.43 -15.82 7.31
N HIS A 356 7.97 -15.81 6.07
CA HIS A 356 7.03 -14.84 5.53
C HIS A 356 5.90 -15.53 4.78
N PRO A 357 4.71 -14.91 4.69
CA PRO A 357 3.63 -15.44 3.88
C PRO A 357 4.02 -15.51 2.40
N ARG A 358 3.92 -16.69 1.79
CA ARG A 358 4.27 -16.96 0.39
C ARG A 358 3.06 -17.35 -0.45
N ARG A 359 1.99 -17.79 0.19
CA ARG A 359 0.72 -18.16 -0.46
C ARG A 359 -0.46 -17.96 0.47
N TRP A 360 -1.62 -17.94 -0.12
CA TRP A 360 -2.87 -18.07 0.63
C TRP A 360 -3.11 -19.53 0.99
N VAL A 361 -3.69 -19.75 2.15
CA VAL A 361 -4.22 -21.07 2.50
C VAL A 361 -5.43 -21.39 1.64
N GLN A 362 -5.73 -22.68 1.47
CA GLN A 362 -6.90 -23.09 0.70
C GLN A 362 -8.20 -22.65 1.37
N CYS A 363 -9.13 -22.17 0.58
CA CYS A 363 -10.40 -21.76 1.11
C CYS A 363 -11.24 -22.96 1.58
N THR A 364 -12.17 -22.70 2.49
CA THR A 364 -13.03 -23.75 3.07
C THR A 364 -13.81 -24.52 2.01
N HIS A 365 -14.20 -23.86 0.92
CA HIS A 365 -14.92 -24.51 -0.17
C HIS A 365 -14.07 -25.56 -0.89
N GLU A 366 -12.81 -25.25 -1.20
CA GLU A 366 -11.88 -26.20 -1.80
C GLU A 366 -11.64 -27.39 -0.88
N VAL A 367 -11.36 -27.14 0.40
CA VAL A 367 -11.12 -28.21 1.37
C VAL A 367 -12.36 -29.08 1.57
N ARG A 368 -13.57 -28.52 1.50
CA ARG A 368 -14.81 -29.24 1.73
C ARG A 368 -15.30 -30.00 0.50
N TYR A 369 -15.20 -29.40 -0.68
CA TYR A 369 -15.87 -29.92 -1.88
C TYR A 369 -14.91 -30.45 -2.95
N ASN A 370 -13.61 -30.14 -2.86
CA ASN A 370 -12.59 -30.57 -3.82
C ASN A 370 -11.46 -31.39 -3.17
N GLN A 371 -11.78 -32.09 -2.10
CA GLN A 371 -10.83 -32.79 -1.24
C GLN A 371 -9.98 -33.84 -1.96
N ALA A 372 -10.57 -34.56 -2.91
CA ALA A 372 -9.86 -35.57 -3.66
C ALA A 372 -8.72 -34.96 -4.51
N ASN A 373 -8.95 -33.84 -5.15
CA ASN A 373 -7.94 -33.15 -5.95
C ASN A 373 -6.87 -32.53 -5.06
N LEU A 374 -7.25 -31.94 -3.92
CA LEU A 374 -6.27 -31.42 -2.96
C LEU A 374 -5.34 -32.51 -2.43
N ASN A 375 -5.89 -33.71 -2.14
CA ASN A 375 -5.08 -34.88 -1.73
C ASN A 375 -4.11 -35.34 -2.82
N ALA A 376 -4.55 -35.32 -4.07
CA ALA A 376 -3.71 -35.70 -5.21
C ALA A 376 -2.55 -34.69 -5.45
N ILE A 377 -2.77 -33.43 -5.17
CA ILE A 377 -1.77 -32.36 -5.35
C ILE A 377 -0.81 -32.25 -4.15
N ALA A 378 -1.26 -32.59 -2.95
CA ALA A 378 -0.48 -32.41 -1.73
C ALA A 378 0.96 -32.95 -1.81
N PRO A 379 1.20 -34.17 -2.35
CA PRO A 379 2.56 -34.70 -2.49
C PRO A 379 3.44 -33.97 -3.50
N GLN A 380 2.81 -33.18 -4.39
CA GLN A 380 3.50 -32.43 -5.44
C GLN A 380 3.91 -31.02 -4.98
N VAL A 381 3.50 -30.58 -3.79
CA VAL A 381 3.85 -29.26 -3.26
C VAL A 381 5.21 -29.36 -2.57
N PRO A 382 6.25 -28.73 -3.12
CA PRO A 382 7.61 -28.84 -2.58
C PRO A 382 7.71 -28.34 -1.13
N GLY A 383 8.42 -29.11 -0.31
CA GLY A 383 8.73 -28.72 1.07
C GLY A 383 7.57 -28.79 2.06
N ALA A 384 6.44 -29.34 1.65
CA ALA A 384 5.28 -29.44 2.51
C ALA A 384 4.88 -30.90 2.74
N ASN A 385 4.92 -31.33 3.99
CA ASN A 385 4.26 -32.56 4.43
C ASN A 385 2.77 -32.26 4.62
N LEU A 386 2.07 -31.98 3.51
CA LEU A 386 0.68 -31.53 3.56
C LEU A 386 -0.26 -32.73 3.64
N SER A 387 -0.98 -32.83 4.74
CA SER A 387 -2.23 -33.58 4.79
C SER A 387 -3.39 -32.60 4.56
N ILE A 388 -4.53 -33.12 4.12
CA ILE A 388 -5.73 -32.29 3.94
C ILE A 388 -6.15 -31.58 5.23
N ALA A 389 -5.93 -32.19 6.37
CA ALA A 389 -6.20 -31.60 7.66
C ALA A 389 -5.40 -30.30 7.86
N ASN A 390 -4.27 -30.14 7.18
CA ASN A 390 -3.34 -29.04 7.37
C ASN A 390 -3.55 -27.88 6.39
N TRP A 391 -4.29 -28.08 5.29
CA TRP A 391 -4.49 -27.05 4.27
C TRP A 391 -5.08 -25.74 4.79
N GLN A 392 -5.80 -25.78 5.90
CA GLN A 392 -6.40 -24.60 6.52
C GLN A 392 -5.80 -24.22 7.87
N SER A 393 -5.21 -25.19 8.57
CA SER A 393 -4.86 -25.02 9.99
C SER A 393 -3.37 -25.00 10.26
N ASP A 394 -2.53 -25.44 9.32
CA ASP A 394 -1.09 -25.40 9.48
C ASP A 394 -0.52 -24.09 8.96
N PRO A 395 -0.02 -23.21 9.85
CA PRO A 395 0.59 -21.93 9.44
C PRO A 395 1.80 -22.13 8.53
N ALA A 396 2.47 -23.28 8.58
CA ALA A 396 3.58 -23.60 7.70
C ALA A 396 3.18 -23.58 6.22
N ILE A 397 1.93 -23.92 5.89
CA ILE A 397 1.43 -23.88 4.51
C ILE A 397 1.54 -22.47 3.92
N ALA A 398 1.21 -21.45 4.69
CA ALA A 398 1.30 -20.06 4.23
C ALA A 398 2.73 -19.65 3.85
N THR A 399 3.74 -20.35 4.35
CA THR A 399 5.15 -20.06 4.06
C THR A 399 5.72 -20.85 2.89
N VAL A 400 4.97 -21.79 2.34
CA VAL A 400 5.40 -22.60 1.18
C VAL A 400 5.27 -21.78 -0.09
N PRO A 401 6.34 -21.58 -0.88
CA PRO A 401 6.27 -20.79 -2.10
C PRO A 401 5.34 -21.42 -3.14
N VAL A 402 4.77 -20.60 -3.98
CA VAL A 402 4.11 -21.05 -5.21
C VAL A 402 5.15 -21.24 -6.31
N TRP A 403 4.78 -21.89 -7.41
CA TRP A 403 5.71 -22.26 -8.47
C TRP A 403 6.62 -21.11 -8.96
N TRP A 404 6.07 -19.94 -9.31
CA TRP A 404 6.85 -18.82 -9.81
C TRP A 404 7.70 -18.12 -8.73
N ASP A 405 7.39 -18.36 -7.46
CA ASP A 405 8.05 -17.80 -6.29
C ASP A 405 9.11 -18.75 -5.70
N SER A 406 9.48 -19.79 -6.43
CA SER A 406 10.51 -20.76 -6.06
C SER A 406 11.55 -20.89 -7.18
N ASP A 407 12.77 -21.26 -6.83
CA ASP A 407 13.85 -21.63 -7.73
C ASP A 407 13.75 -23.07 -8.23
N GLN A 408 12.80 -23.83 -7.72
CA GLN A 408 12.56 -25.21 -8.14
C GLN A 408 11.86 -25.26 -9.50
N GLU A 409 12.26 -26.20 -10.36
CA GLU A 409 11.66 -26.49 -11.67
C GLU A 409 10.24 -27.03 -11.58
#